data_7bd872a0680bf3a490272c6448bddae2
#
_entry.id   7bd872a0680bf3a490272c6448bddae2
#
_cell.length_a   1.000
_cell.length_b   1.000
_cell.length_c   1.000
_cell.angle_alpha   90.00
_cell.angle_beta   90.00
_cell.angle_gamma   90.00
#
_symmetry.space_group_name_H-M   'P 1'
#
loop_
_entity.id
_entity.type
_entity.pdbx_description
1 polymer ?
#
loop_
_entity_poly.entity_id
_entity_poly.type
_entity_poly.pdbx_seq_one_letter_code
_entity_poly.pdbx_strand_id
1 'polypeptide(L)'
;MSNFHSNYKDIHKQIAIADFTDEQIQELMTALQTKRSAKSKLTKEEKVFYQCCRERRSYANNQDLDTVVCPICGAVKVIKNGTRNGRQRYFCKNCRKTFGDINGTVAFRSKMSIGKWIEFIKLTLQGESCRTIAKNLGINKQTALHNRYRICAVLNQFVSNQDDFRSLAESDEYYYPLSFKDIKDPMFFLGTLGRMPYTHRKYDKKLKYVMSQGFDDNFLNDLYNNKEIVKNELLNFVEEDDLQSQEKFSNALNRMDTEKVIQVLKTLNEQQKKKRGISNQQVCCLSCVDRDKKPLFLQTVCVGRIQPTHIEQALVTHFSKDTVLVTDSHRAYKTVANKHKIPLKQIPSGKHTSGGYSLGHINGYHHNISDFMYLYHGVSSKFLDYYLALFYWIEKNKDKSYLDQAYDIITLLSNQTKKIPLAKFKDKPISFDLKGLLD
;
A
#
# COMPACT_ATOMS: atom_id res chain seq x y z
N MET A 1 14.29 -12.98 22.50
CA MET A 1 15.57 -12.54 23.14
C MET A 1 16.27 -13.63 23.90
N SER A 2 15.62 -14.71 24.34
CA SER A 2 16.20 -15.80 25.13
C SER A 2 17.23 -16.66 24.38
N ASN A 3 17.00 -16.98 23.08
CA ASN A 3 17.90 -17.86 22.33
C ASN A 3 19.26 -17.25 21.94
N PHE A 4 19.39 -15.92 21.92
CA PHE A 4 20.67 -15.27 21.59
C PHE A 4 21.59 -15.18 22.81
N HIS A 5 21.03 -15.14 24.03
CA HIS A 5 21.81 -15.15 25.28
C HIS A 5 22.30 -16.54 25.65
N SER A 6 21.55 -17.60 25.33
CA SER A 6 21.98 -18.98 25.55
C SER A 6 23.15 -19.33 24.64
N ASN A 7 23.07 -19.05 23.35
CA ASN A 7 24.16 -19.28 22.40
C ASN A 7 25.45 -18.52 22.76
N TYR A 8 25.36 -17.32 23.31
CA TYR A 8 26.54 -16.55 23.70
C TYR A 8 27.23 -17.16 24.92
N LYS A 9 26.48 -17.65 25.91
CA LYS A 9 26.99 -18.31 27.08
C LYS A 9 27.59 -19.69 26.75
N ASP A 10 26.99 -20.43 25.81
CA ASP A 10 27.48 -21.73 25.38
C ASP A 10 28.78 -21.62 24.56
N ILE A 11 28.88 -20.62 23.68
CA ILE A 11 30.12 -20.29 22.95
C ILE A 11 31.21 -19.84 23.93
N HIS A 12 30.91 -19.05 24.94
CA HIS A 12 31.87 -18.66 25.97
C HIS A 12 32.36 -19.84 26.82
N LYS A 13 31.48 -20.80 27.13
CA LYS A 13 31.86 -22.03 27.82
C LYS A 13 32.73 -22.93 26.95
N GLN A 14 32.39 -23.05 25.65
CA GLN A 14 33.21 -23.88 24.71
C GLN A 14 34.57 -23.25 24.48
N ILE A 15 34.72 -21.95 24.42
CA ILE A 15 36.01 -21.26 24.30
C ILE A 15 36.80 -21.39 25.60
N ALA A 16 36.20 -21.42 26.78
CA ALA A 16 36.84 -21.56 28.06
C ALA A 16 37.32 -23.00 28.36
N ILE A 17 36.83 -24.02 27.60
CA ILE A 17 37.17 -25.43 27.77
C ILE A 17 38.24 -25.90 26.73
N ALA A 18 38.43 -25.11 25.66
CA ALA A 18 39.40 -25.45 24.62
C ALA A 18 40.79 -24.93 25.00
N ASP A 19 41.75 -25.85 25.15
CA ASP A 19 43.19 -25.54 25.29
C ASP A 19 43.71 -24.97 23.95
N PHE A 20 43.53 -23.67 23.74
CA PHE A 20 44.12 -22.97 22.60
C PHE A 20 45.58 -22.64 22.90
N THR A 21 46.46 -22.94 21.96
CA THR A 21 47.84 -22.46 22.01
C THR A 21 47.87 -20.93 21.84
N ASP A 22 48.90 -20.27 22.36
CA ASP A 22 49.09 -18.85 22.23
C ASP A 22 49.06 -18.37 20.76
N GLU A 23 49.57 -19.17 19.82
CA GLU A 23 49.49 -18.89 18.38
C GLU A 23 48.05 -18.92 17.86
N GLN A 24 47.25 -19.88 18.27
CA GLN A 24 45.83 -19.97 17.88
C GLN A 24 45.01 -18.83 18.47
N ILE A 25 45.34 -18.39 19.68
CA ILE A 25 44.72 -17.21 20.30
C ILE A 25 45.07 -15.95 19.50
N GLN A 26 46.31 -15.80 19.10
CA GLN A 26 46.82 -14.69 18.29
C GLN A 26 46.13 -14.65 16.90
N GLU A 27 45.98 -15.80 16.24
CA GLU A 27 45.26 -15.91 14.97
C GLU A 27 43.75 -15.53 15.11
N LEU A 28 43.10 -16.04 16.14
CA LEU A 28 41.70 -15.68 16.45
C LEU A 28 41.54 -14.22 16.76
N MET A 29 42.45 -13.61 17.52
CA MET A 29 42.44 -12.17 17.81
C MET A 29 42.67 -11.36 16.54
N THR A 30 43.58 -11.76 15.68
CA THR A 30 43.84 -11.09 14.38
C THR A 30 42.63 -11.21 13.45
N ALA A 31 42.01 -12.38 13.36
CA ALA A 31 40.81 -12.61 12.57
C ALA A 31 39.61 -11.83 13.11
N LEU A 32 39.46 -11.71 14.43
CA LEU A 32 38.43 -10.87 15.07
C LEU A 32 38.68 -9.39 14.87
N GLN A 33 39.94 -8.93 14.94
CA GLN A 33 40.32 -7.55 14.67
C GLN A 33 40.10 -7.20 13.19
N THR A 34 40.42 -8.09 12.26
CA THR A 34 40.16 -7.91 10.82
C THR A 34 38.69 -7.88 10.52
N LYS A 35 37.87 -8.78 11.12
CA LYS A 35 36.39 -8.72 11.05
C LYS A 35 35.82 -7.46 11.70
N ARG A 36 36.42 -6.96 12.77
CA ARG A 36 35.99 -5.75 13.45
C ARG A 36 36.32 -4.50 12.64
N SER A 37 37.49 -4.43 12.02
CA SER A 37 37.89 -3.34 11.11
C SER A 37 37.09 -3.36 9.80
N ALA A 38 36.79 -4.54 9.23
CA ALA A 38 35.92 -4.69 8.07
C ALA A 38 34.46 -4.27 8.37
N LYS A 39 33.94 -4.56 9.58
CA LYS A 39 32.62 -4.10 10.02
C LYS A 39 32.53 -2.60 10.30
N SER A 40 33.65 -1.89 10.46
CA SER A 40 33.68 -0.46 10.78
C SER A 40 33.67 0.45 9.55
N LYS A 41 33.97 -0.08 8.35
CA LYS A 41 33.98 0.70 7.10
C LYS A 41 32.60 0.67 6.47
N LEU A 42 32.01 1.88 6.28
CA LEU A 42 30.76 2.03 5.52
C LEU A 42 31.02 1.66 4.06
N THR A 43 30.05 0.96 3.46
CA THR A 43 30.07 0.69 2.01
C THR A 43 29.91 2.01 1.24
N LYS A 44 30.21 1.99 -0.06
CA LYS A 44 30.02 3.16 -0.94
C LYS A 44 28.58 3.66 -0.90
N GLU A 45 27.64 2.72 -0.98
CA GLU A 45 26.20 2.97 -0.94
C GLU A 45 25.77 3.57 0.40
N GLU A 46 26.28 3.06 1.51
CA GLU A 46 26.01 3.60 2.84
C GLU A 46 26.52 5.04 2.98
N LYS A 47 27.70 5.35 2.46
CA LYS A 47 28.25 6.72 2.48
C LYS A 47 27.34 7.68 1.71
N VAL A 48 26.94 7.33 0.50
CA VAL A 48 26.03 8.14 -0.34
C VAL A 48 24.70 8.35 0.39
N PHE A 49 24.10 7.29 0.92
CA PHE A 49 22.83 7.40 1.66
C PHE A 49 22.93 8.33 2.87
N TYR A 50 23.99 8.23 3.67
CA TYR A 50 24.17 9.11 4.83
C TYR A 50 24.44 10.56 4.44
N GLN A 51 25.12 10.78 3.32
CA GLN A 51 25.33 12.12 2.76
C GLN A 51 24.00 12.73 2.33
N CYS A 52 23.18 12.02 1.55
CA CYS A 52 21.83 12.47 1.17
C CYS A 52 20.96 12.81 2.39
N CYS A 53 21.04 12.01 3.47
CA CYS A 53 20.34 12.32 4.73
C CYS A 53 20.78 13.65 5.38
N ARG A 54 22.05 14.03 5.24
CA ARG A 54 22.60 15.30 5.75
C ARG A 54 22.16 16.48 4.88
N GLU A 55 22.39 16.38 3.57
CA GLU A 55 22.06 17.41 2.59
C GLU A 55 20.59 17.80 2.66
N ARG A 56 19.69 16.83 2.75
CA ARG A 56 18.26 17.08 2.93
C ARG A 56 17.95 17.98 4.12
N ARG A 57 18.59 17.74 5.27
CA ARG A 57 18.31 18.52 6.48
C ARG A 57 18.82 19.95 6.35
N SER A 58 19.96 20.14 5.74
CA SER A 58 20.52 21.44 5.46
C SER A 58 19.62 22.24 4.50
N TYR A 59 19.19 21.61 3.41
CA TYR A 59 18.28 22.21 2.43
C TYR A 59 16.92 22.60 3.04
N ALA A 60 16.31 21.69 3.81
CA ALA A 60 15.00 21.94 4.44
C ALA A 60 15.00 23.12 5.43
N ASN A 61 16.16 23.58 5.87
CA ASN A 61 16.31 24.69 6.82
C ASN A 61 17.04 25.90 6.21
N ASN A 62 17.14 25.98 4.88
CA ASN A 62 17.83 27.04 4.16
C ASN A 62 19.27 27.29 4.69
N GLN A 63 20.00 26.23 4.99
CA GLN A 63 21.38 26.25 5.46
C GLN A 63 22.33 25.74 4.37
N ASP A 64 23.59 26.07 4.49
CA ASP A 64 24.62 25.49 3.63
C ASP A 64 24.63 23.97 3.72
N LEU A 65 24.95 23.28 2.61
CA LEU A 65 24.93 21.83 2.51
C LEU A 65 25.79 21.11 3.56
N ASP A 66 26.84 21.76 4.03
CA ASP A 66 27.74 21.24 5.08
C ASP A 66 27.19 21.45 6.50
N THR A 67 26.16 22.28 6.66
CA THR A 67 25.58 22.58 7.96
C THR A 67 24.69 21.42 8.45
N VAL A 68 25.06 20.84 9.58
CA VAL A 68 24.27 19.76 10.19
C VAL A 68 23.16 20.35 11.06
N VAL A 69 21.92 20.10 10.68
CA VAL A 69 20.73 20.54 11.40
C VAL A 69 20.17 19.43 12.28
N CYS A 70 19.73 19.76 13.49
CA CYS A 70 19.13 18.80 14.42
C CYS A 70 17.77 18.33 13.91
N PRO A 71 17.55 17.01 13.68
CA PRO A 71 16.27 16.47 13.20
C PRO A 71 15.16 16.50 14.24
N ILE A 72 15.45 16.92 15.49
CA ILE A 72 14.50 16.91 16.61
C ILE A 72 13.93 18.30 16.86
N CYS A 73 14.79 19.34 16.83
CA CYS A 73 14.36 20.72 17.13
C CYS A 73 14.71 21.75 16.04
N GLY A 74 15.31 21.33 14.91
CA GLY A 74 15.67 22.23 13.81
C GLY A 74 16.89 23.14 14.06
N ALA A 75 17.52 23.08 15.24
CA ALA A 75 18.62 23.97 15.57
C ALA A 75 19.92 23.63 14.82
N VAL A 76 20.69 24.65 14.46
CA VAL A 76 22.00 24.52 13.79
C VAL A 76 23.17 24.42 14.77
N LYS A 77 22.97 24.72 16.08
CA LYS A 77 23.99 24.58 17.12
C LYS A 77 24.28 23.11 17.42
N VAL A 78 24.96 22.45 16.48
CA VAL A 78 25.24 20.99 16.51
C VAL A 78 26.76 20.81 16.48
N ILE A 79 27.25 19.88 17.31
CA ILE A 79 28.67 19.48 17.32
C ILE A 79 28.81 17.98 17.02
N LYS A 80 29.95 17.60 16.47
CA LYS A 80 30.31 16.19 16.31
C LYS A 80 30.47 15.55 17.69
N ASN A 81 29.90 14.36 17.90
CA ASN A 81 29.90 13.63 19.17
C ASN A 81 30.41 12.19 18.96
N GLY A 82 31.64 12.08 18.46
CA GLY A 82 32.30 10.82 18.18
C GLY A 82 31.61 9.98 17.09
N THR A 83 32.11 8.77 16.92
CA THR A 83 31.58 7.79 15.96
C THR A 83 31.08 6.53 16.67
N ARG A 84 30.08 5.86 16.10
CA ARG A 84 29.63 4.53 16.55
C ARG A 84 29.42 3.64 15.33
N ASN A 85 30.11 2.49 15.30
CA ASN A 85 30.07 1.55 14.18
C ASN A 85 30.37 2.23 12.82
N GLY A 86 31.41 3.08 12.77
CA GLY A 86 31.80 3.83 11.57
C GLY A 86 30.88 4.98 11.19
N ARG A 87 29.83 5.27 11.96
CA ARG A 87 28.86 6.32 11.68
C ARG A 87 29.07 7.52 12.58
N GLN A 88 29.07 8.73 11.99
CA GLN A 88 29.18 9.97 12.76
C GLN A 88 27.96 10.17 13.64
N ARG A 89 28.18 10.58 14.87
CA ARG A 89 27.15 11.05 15.80
C ARG A 89 27.30 12.54 16.02
N TYR A 90 26.17 13.15 16.31
CA TYR A 90 26.07 14.59 16.57
C TYR A 90 25.36 14.83 17.90
N PHE A 91 25.68 15.95 18.52
CA PHE A 91 25.01 16.44 19.73
C PHE A 91 24.44 17.83 19.46
N CYS A 92 23.17 18.02 19.72
CA CYS A 92 22.51 19.32 19.63
C CYS A 92 22.65 20.09 20.96
N LYS A 93 23.30 21.26 20.93
CA LYS A 93 23.45 22.11 22.13
C LYS A 93 22.12 22.72 22.59
N ASN A 94 21.13 22.86 21.67
CA ASN A 94 19.82 23.44 21.99
C ASN A 94 18.92 22.46 22.74
N CYS A 95 18.60 21.31 22.15
CA CYS A 95 17.72 20.32 22.76
C CYS A 95 18.44 19.23 23.59
N ARG A 96 19.78 19.29 23.68
CA ARG A 96 20.67 18.37 24.44
C ARG A 96 20.51 16.90 24.06
N LYS A 97 20.07 16.59 22.83
CA LYS A 97 19.90 15.22 22.33
C LYS A 97 20.99 14.85 21.34
N THR A 98 21.38 13.56 21.38
CA THR A 98 22.32 12.98 20.42
C THR A 98 21.55 12.33 19.26
N PHE A 99 22.05 12.48 18.04
CA PHE A 99 21.47 11.90 16.84
C PHE A 99 22.54 11.48 15.83
N GLY A 100 22.17 10.74 14.81
CA GLY A 100 22.99 10.39 13.65
C GLY A 100 22.29 10.76 12.35
N ASP A 101 22.94 10.52 11.21
CA ASP A 101 22.45 10.92 9.89
C ASP A 101 21.07 10.32 9.55
N ILE A 102 20.82 9.07 9.92
CA ILE A 102 19.56 8.38 9.63
C ILE A 102 18.38 8.76 10.53
N ASN A 103 18.60 9.60 11.55
CA ASN A 103 17.50 10.00 12.43
C ASN A 103 16.42 10.74 11.63
N GLY A 104 15.16 10.34 11.84
CA GLY A 104 14.02 10.89 11.14
C GLY A 104 13.72 10.22 9.78
N THR A 105 14.56 9.31 9.30
CA THR A 105 14.30 8.55 8.06
C THR A 105 13.57 7.23 8.35
N VAL A 106 13.04 6.57 7.31
CA VAL A 106 12.42 5.24 7.43
C VAL A 106 13.41 4.17 7.89
N ALA A 107 14.71 4.34 7.61
CA ALA A 107 15.77 3.45 8.05
C ALA A 107 16.14 3.63 9.53
N PHE A 108 15.67 4.70 10.19
CA PHE A 108 15.94 4.93 11.60
C PHE A 108 15.39 3.82 12.49
N ARG A 109 16.24 3.27 13.36
CA ARG A 109 15.95 2.08 14.17
C ARG A 109 15.60 0.83 13.37
N SER A 110 15.94 0.77 12.08
CA SER A 110 15.88 -0.47 11.32
C SER A 110 17.05 -1.37 11.71
N LYS A 111 16.77 -2.69 11.79
CA LYS A 111 17.81 -3.70 11.95
C LYS A 111 18.45 -4.09 10.61
N MET A 112 17.88 -3.64 9.50
CA MET A 112 18.42 -3.87 8.16
C MET A 112 19.55 -2.86 7.85
N SER A 113 20.64 -3.34 7.26
CA SER A 113 21.67 -2.49 6.67
C SER A 113 21.12 -1.77 5.43
N ILE A 114 21.79 -0.71 4.98
CA ILE A 114 21.38 0.01 3.77
C ILE A 114 21.45 -0.89 2.53
N GLY A 115 22.48 -1.73 2.40
CA GLY A 115 22.55 -2.70 1.32
C GLY A 115 21.36 -3.68 1.31
N LYS A 116 20.92 -4.17 2.49
CA LYS A 116 19.68 -4.96 2.58
C LYS A 116 18.42 -4.16 2.22
N TRP A 117 18.38 -2.85 2.50
CA TRP A 117 17.29 -1.99 2.07
C TRP A 117 17.23 -1.84 0.56
N ILE A 118 18.37 -1.61 -0.10
CA ILE A 118 18.48 -1.51 -1.56
C ILE A 118 18.00 -2.81 -2.21
N GLU A 119 18.49 -3.96 -1.75
CA GLU A 119 18.05 -5.27 -2.26
C GLU A 119 16.56 -5.53 -1.99
N PHE A 120 16.05 -5.13 -0.83
CA PHE A 120 14.62 -5.21 -0.51
C PHE A 120 13.77 -4.39 -1.49
N ILE A 121 14.18 -3.17 -1.81
CA ILE A 121 13.49 -2.29 -2.75
C ILE A 121 13.52 -2.91 -4.15
N LYS A 122 14.69 -3.35 -4.61
CA LYS A 122 14.88 -4.00 -5.91
C LYS A 122 13.95 -5.21 -6.08
N LEU A 123 13.94 -6.13 -5.12
CA LEU A 123 13.03 -7.29 -5.13
C LEU A 123 11.55 -6.88 -5.08
N THR A 124 11.23 -5.78 -4.39
CA THR A 124 9.86 -5.22 -4.37
C THR A 124 9.46 -4.70 -5.75
N LEU A 125 10.34 -4.00 -6.46
CA LEU A 125 10.10 -3.51 -7.82
C LEU A 125 9.95 -4.65 -8.83
N GLN A 126 10.67 -5.76 -8.62
CA GLN A 126 10.54 -6.99 -9.42
C GLN A 126 9.25 -7.77 -9.16
N GLY A 127 8.39 -7.30 -8.27
CA GLY A 127 7.12 -7.97 -7.95
C GLY A 127 7.23 -9.15 -7.00
N GLU A 128 8.40 -9.40 -6.40
CA GLU A 128 8.62 -10.53 -5.51
C GLU A 128 7.68 -10.54 -4.30
N SER A 129 7.21 -11.71 -3.91
CA SER A 129 6.34 -11.85 -2.74
C SER A 129 7.06 -11.48 -1.44
N CYS A 130 6.34 -10.93 -0.45
CA CYS A 130 6.92 -10.65 0.87
C CYS A 130 7.50 -11.90 1.55
N ARG A 131 7.02 -13.11 1.20
CA ARG A 131 7.55 -14.37 1.70
C ARG A 131 8.91 -14.68 1.08
N THR A 132 9.05 -14.52 -0.23
CA THR A 132 10.32 -14.69 -0.97
C THR A 132 11.36 -13.69 -0.48
N ILE A 133 11.00 -12.41 -0.41
CA ILE A 133 11.90 -11.35 0.07
C ILE A 133 12.37 -11.63 1.51
N ALA A 134 11.45 -12.03 2.38
CA ALA A 134 11.78 -12.36 3.78
C ALA A 134 12.79 -13.49 3.88
N LYS A 135 12.61 -14.56 3.06
CA LYS A 135 13.55 -15.69 2.98
C LYS A 135 14.93 -15.24 2.48
N ASN A 136 14.99 -14.50 1.38
CA ASN A 136 16.24 -14.07 0.75
C ASN A 136 17.07 -13.15 1.66
N LEU A 137 16.41 -12.27 2.40
CA LEU A 137 17.08 -11.28 3.26
C LEU A 137 17.25 -11.72 4.72
N GLY A 138 16.73 -12.88 5.10
CA GLY A 138 16.76 -13.36 6.50
C GLY A 138 15.98 -12.44 7.45
N ILE A 139 14.78 -11.97 7.05
CA ILE A 139 13.91 -11.11 7.86
C ILE A 139 12.54 -11.77 8.07
N ASN A 140 11.78 -11.28 9.06
CA ASN A 140 10.42 -11.77 9.26
C ASN A 140 9.47 -11.29 8.15
N LYS A 141 8.53 -12.14 7.70
CA LYS A 141 7.52 -11.84 6.68
C LYS A 141 6.72 -10.57 7.01
N GLN A 142 6.32 -10.39 8.27
CA GLN A 142 5.59 -9.20 8.70
C GLN A 142 6.45 -7.94 8.58
N THR A 143 7.76 -8.05 8.85
CA THR A 143 8.71 -6.95 8.63
C THR A 143 8.82 -6.61 7.14
N ALA A 144 8.85 -7.62 6.27
CA ALA A 144 8.86 -7.40 4.82
C ALA A 144 7.59 -6.65 4.36
N LEU A 145 6.40 -7.09 4.80
CA LEU A 145 5.14 -6.43 4.47
C LEU A 145 5.10 -4.97 4.94
N HIS A 146 5.50 -4.71 6.18
CA HIS A 146 5.53 -3.34 6.72
C HIS A 146 6.54 -2.43 6.00
N ASN A 147 7.69 -2.98 5.62
CA ASN A 147 8.67 -2.21 4.86
C ASN A 147 8.18 -1.91 3.45
N ARG A 148 7.48 -2.85 2.79
CA ARG A 148 6.81 -2.59 1.51
C ARG A 148 5.79 -1.46 1.65
N TYR A 149 4.94 -1.49 2.66
CA TYR A 149 3.98 -0.40 2.90
C TYR A 149 4.67 0.95 3.14
N ARG A 150 5.83 0.98 3.80
CA ARG A 150 6.60 2.23 3.96
C ARG A 150 7.10 2.77 2.63
N ILE A 151 7.62 1.89 1.76
CA ILE A 151 8.03 2.28 0.41
C ILE A 151 6.83 2.83 -0.36
N CYS A 152 5.74 2.08 -0.43
CA CYS A 152 4.54 2.48 -1.15
C CYS A 152 3.94 3.79 -0.61
N ALA A 153 3.94 3.99 0.72
CA ALA A 153 3.46 5.23 1.33
C ALA A 153 4.30 6.46 0.94
N VAL A 154 5.60 6.28 0.76
CA VAL A 154 6.48 7.36 0.27
C VAL A 154 6.22 7.59 -1.21
N LEU A 155 6.13 6.55 -2.02
CA LEU A 155 5.83 6.67 -3.45
C LEU A 155 4.45 7.30 -3.69
N ASN A 156 3.45 7.00 -2.85
CA ASN A 156 2.11 7.58 -2.95
C ASN A 156 2.10 9.11 -2.79
N GLN A 157 3.06 9.69 -2.06
CA GLN A 157 3.22 11.14 -1.98
C GLN A 157 3.72 11.75 -3.30
N PHE A 158 4.43 10.97 -4.12
CA PHE A 158 4.84 11.39 -5.47
C PHE A 158 3.69 11.36 -6.46
N VAL A 159 2.79 10.38 -6.33
CA VAL A 159 1.60 10.28 -7.19
C VAL A 159 0.65 11.45 -6.97
N SER A 160 0.68 12.07 -5.78
CA SER A 160 -0.12 13.29 -5.51
C SER A 160 0.32 14.50 -6.36
N ASN A 161 1.53 14.47 -6.92
CA ASN A 161 2.07 15.48 -7.83
C ASN A 161 2.14 14.91 -9.26
N GLN A 162 1.00 14.38 -9.74
CA GLN A 162 0.90 13.80 -11.09
C GLN A 162 1.12 14.87 -12.15
N ASP A 163 1.54 14.42 -13.34
CA ASP A 163 1.90 15.31 -14.44
C ASP A 163 0.66 16.01 -15.01
N ASP A 164 0.88 17.21 -15.56
CA ASP A 164 -0.11 17.91 -16.35
C ASP A 164 -0.09 17.43 -17.81
N PHE A 165 -1.27 17.28 -18.37
CA PHE A 165 -1.48 16.89 -19.77
C PHE A 165 -1.53 18.15 -20.64
N ARG A 166 -0.76 18.15 -21.72
CA ARG A 166 -0.64 19.31 -22.62
C ARG A 166 -0.96 19.01 -24.07
N SER A 167 -1.24 17.74 -24.38
CA SER A 167 -1.51 17.30 -25.74
C SER A 167 -2.70 16.36 -25.77
N LEU A 168 -2.62 15.25 -26.44
CA LEU A 168 -3.68 14.27 -26.61
C LEU A 168 -3.67 13.28 -25.44
N ALA A 169 -4.66 13.39 -24.58
CA ALA A 169 -4.78 12.59 -23.36
C ALA A 169 -5.86 11.52 -23.51
N GLU A 170 -5.49 10.25 -23.44
CA GLU A 170 -6.42 9.11 -23.40
C GLU A 170 -6.81 8.83 -21.96
N SER A 171 -8.10 8.80 -21.63
CA SER A 171 -8.60 8.50 -20.28
C SER A 171 -9.66 7.42 -20.31
N ASP A 172 -9.58 6.51 -19.33
CA ASP A 172 -10.51 5.40 -19.15
C ASP A 172 -10.47 4.88 -17.71
N GLU A 173 -11.44 4.04 -17.31
CA GLU A 173 -11.52 3.45 -15.98
C GLU A 173 -10.95 2.02 -15.96
N TYR A 174 -10.09 1.77 -14.98
CA TYR A 174 -9.66 0.44 -14.60
C TYR A 174 -10.42 -0.03 -13.37
N TYR A 175 -11.07 -1.19 -13.44
CA TYR A 175 -11.86 -1.74 -12.35
C TYR A 175 -11.13 -2.86 -11.64
N TYR A 176 -10.87 -2.67 -10.33
CA TYR A 176 -10.22 -3.66 -9.49
C TYR A 176 -11.20 -4.28 -8.48
N PRO A 177 -11.17 -5.60 -8.25
CA PRO A 177 -12.08 -6.25 -7.30
C PRO A 177 -11.94 -5.67 -5.88
N LEU A 178 -13.07 -5.31 -5.27
CA LEU A 178 -13.11 -4.82 -3.90
C LEU A 178 -12.69 -5.92 -2.93
N SER A 179 -11.73 -5.64 -2.05
CA SER A 179 -11.14 -6.59 -1.12
C SER A 179 -10.83 -5.96 0.24
N PHE A 180 -11.32 -6.59 1.30
CA PHE A 180 -11.11 -6.17 2.70
C PHE A 180 -10.32 -7.23 3.48
N LYS A 181 -9.27 -7.78 2.89
CA LYS A 181 -8.48 -8.89 3.46
C LYS A 181 -7.91 -8.64 4.87
N ASP A 182 -7.72 -7.39 5.24
CA ASP A 182 -7.16 -6.96 6.52
C ASP A 182 -8.21 -6.62 7.58
N ILE A 183 -9.48 -6.54 7.19
CA ILE A 183 -10.61 -6.29 8.08
C ILE A 183 -11.25 -7.64 8.42
N LYS A 184 -11.35 -7.93 9.71
CA LYS A 184 -11.93 -9.17 10.23
C LYS A 184 -13.23 -8.94 11.02
N ASP A 185 -13.64 -7.68 11.16
CA ASP A 185 -14.83 -7.33 11.90
C ASP A 185 -16.09 -7.73 11.10
N PRO A 186 -16.89 -8.72 11.57
CA PRO A 186 -18.13 -9.12 10.92
C PRO A 186 -19.13 -7.97 10.78
N MET A 187 -19.15 -7.04 11.75
CA MET A 187 -20.07 -5.89 11.74
C MET A 187 -19.76 -4.92 10.60
N PHE A 188 -18.48 -4.71 10.29
CA PHE A 188 -18.08 -3.95 9.13
C PHE A 188 -18.60 -4.59 7.83
N PHE A 189 -18.46 -5.90 7.69
CA PHE A 189 -18.92 -6.59 6.48
C PHE A 189 -20.44 -6.57 6.35
N LEU A 190 -21.17 -6.86 7.41
CA LEU A 190 -22.62 -6.85 7.40
C LEU A 190 -23.18 -5.44 7.20
N GLY A 191 -22.64 -4.43 7.91
CA GLY A 191 -23.12 -3.06 7.85
C GLY A 191 -22.71 -2.27 6.59
N THR A 192 -21.56 -2.62 5.99
CA THR A 192 -21.03 -1.89 4.82
C THR A 192 -21.24 -2.62 3.50
N LEU A 193 -21.20 -3.97 3.51
CA LEU A 193 -21.21 -4.79 2.31
C LEU A 193 -22.43 -5.71 2.23
N GLY A 194 -23.25 -5.76 3.26
CA GLY A 194 -24.39 -6.65 3.33
C GLY A 194 -24.01 -8.15 3.23
N ARG A 195 -22.76 -8.52 3.56
CA ARG A 195 -22.28 -9.90 3.47
C ARG A 195 -21.28 -10.23 4.57
N MET A 196 -21.05 -11.51 4.81
CA MET A 196 -20.00 -11.98 5.73
C MET A 196 -18.60 -11.89 5.10
N PRO A 197 -17.54 -11.83 5.91
CA PRO A 197 -16.15 -11.93 5.43
C PRO A 197 -15.93 -13.24 4.65
N TYR A 198 -15.13 -13.20 3.58
CA TYR A 198 -14.78 -14.41 2.79
C TYR A 198 -13.85 -15.39 3.54
N THR A 199 -13.92 -15.48 4.83
CA THR A 199 -13.05 -16.37 5.60
C THR A 199 -13.30 -17.85 5.35
N HIS A 200 -14.50 -18.22 4.87
CA HIS A 200 -14.86 -19.60 4.57
C HIS A 200 -15.66 -19.69 3.26
N ARG A 201 -15.05 -20.23 2.21
CA ARG A 201 -15.73 -20.51 0.93
C ARG A 201 -16.98 -21.39 1.08
N LYS A 202 -17.08 -22.17 2.15
CA LYS A 202 -18.23 -23.01 2.47
C LYS A 202 -19.46 -22.17 2.86
N TYR A 203 -19.27 -21.07 3.60
CA TYR A 203 -20.37 -20.17 3.99
C TYR A 203 -21.02 -19.49 2.80
N ASP A 204 -20.21 -19.01 1.85
CA ASP A 204 -20.72 -18.33 0.67
C ASP A 204 -21.66 -19.22 -0.17
N LYS A 205 -21.39 -20.54 -0.23
CA LYS A 205 -22.26 -21.50 -0.91
C LYS A 205 -23.56 -21.77 -0.16
N LYS A 206 -23.53 -21.95 1.17
CA LYS A 206 -24.70 -22.17 2.00
C LYS A 206 -25.58 -20.92 2.08
N LEU A 207 -24.98 -19.76 2.31
CA LEU A 207 -25.68 -18.48 2.32
C LEU A 207 -26.34 -18.21 0.96
N LYS A 208 -25.64 -18.43 -0.15
CA LYS A 208 -26.21 -18.35 -1.50
C LYS A 208 -27.36 -19.34 -1.74
N TYR A 209 -27.28 -20.54 -1.19
CA TYR A 209 -28.35 -21.51 -1.28
C TYR A 209 -29.60 -21.06 -0.53
N VAL A 210 -29.46 -20.60 0.72
CA VAL A 210 -30.59 -20.09 1.52
C VAL A 210 -31.23 -18.89 0.87
N MET A 211 -30.40 -17.97 0.38
CA MET A 211 -30.87 -16.79 -0.30
C MET A 211 -31.50 -17.11 -1.68
N SER A 212 -31.11 -18.21 -2.34
CA SER A 212 -31.73 -18.66 -3.58
C SER A 212 -33.14 -19.25 -3.37
N GLN A 213 -33.49 -19.61 -2.13
CA GLN A 213 -34.84 -20.06 -1.78
C GLN A 213 -35.87 -18.92 -1.71
N GLY A 214 -35.38 -17.65 -1.74
CA GLY A 214 -36.23 -16.46 -1.76
C GLY A 214 -36.70 -16.05 -0.36
N PHE A 215 -36.29 -14.90 0.10
CA PHE A 215 -36.91 -14.23 1.24
C PHE A 215 -38.08 -13.41 0.70
N ASP A 216 -39.31 -13.85 0.90
CA ASP A 216 -40.47 -13.04 0.59
C ASP A 216 -40.74 -12.00 1.68
N ASP A 217 -41.64 -11.05 1.40
CA ASP A 217 -41.96 -9.99 2.38
C ASP A 217 -42.61 -10.56 3.66
N ASN A 218 -43.23 -11.73 3.61
CA ASN A 218 -43.79 -12.41 4.78
C ASN A 218 -42.69 -12.93 5.67
N PHE A 219 -41.69 -13.58 5.11
CA PHE A 219 -40.52 -14.02 5.86
C PHE A 219 -39.80 -12.83 6.52
N LEU A 220 -39.67 -11.71 5.83
CA LEU A 220 -39.06 -10.48 6.38
C LEU A 220 -39.90 -9.88 7.52
N ASN A 221 -41.25 -10.00 7.46
CA ASN A 221 -42.12 -9.56 8.54
C ASN A 221 -42.13 -10.54 9.73
N ASP A 222 -42.02 -11.83 9.50
CA ASP A 222 -41.83 -12.83 10.56
C ASP A 222 -40.50 -12.68 11.25
N LEU A 223 -39.47 -12.29 10.52
CA LEU A 223 -38.15 -11.87 11.01
C LEU A 223 -38.22 -10.65 11.93
N TYR A 224 -39.07 -9.68 11.57
CA TYR A 224 -39.28 -8.48 12.37
C TYR A 224 -39.94 -8.80 13.72
N ASN A 225 -40.84 -9.77 13.72
CA ASN A 225 -41.60 -10.17 14.89
C ASN A 225 -40.91 -11.22 15.77
N ASN A 226 -39.86 -11.89 15.29
CA ASN A 226 -39.25 -13.00 16.02
C ASN A 226 -37.72 -13.09 15.89
N LYS A 227 -37.02 -12.14 16.57
CA LYS A 227 -35.55 -11.99 16.60
C LYS A 227 -34.77 -13.29 16.90
N GLU A 228 -35.32 -14.15 17.75
CA GLU A 228 -34.68 -15.38 18.22
C GLU A 228 -34.66 -16.48 17.15
N ILE A 229 -35.73 -16.57 16.35
CA ILE A 229 -35.81 -17.56 15.26
C ILE A 229 -34.79 -17.30 14.20
N VAL A 230 -34.63 -16.01 13.81
CA VAL A 230 -33.64 -15.58 12.82
C VAL A 230 -32.22 -15.81 13.29
N LYS A 231 -31.97 -15.49 14.55
CA LYS A 231 -30.68 -15.71 15.18
C LYS A 231 -30.33 -17.20 15.16
N ASN A 232 -31.27 -18.05 15.52
CA ASN A 232 -31.08 -19.51 15.54
C ASN A 232 -30.92 -20.08 14.15
N GLU A 233 -31.72 -19.66 13.16
CA GLU A 233 -31.54 -20.08 11.77
C GLU A 233 -30.22 -19.62 11.18
N LEU A 234 -29.79 -18.38 11.39
CA LEU A 234 -28.50 -17.89 10.97
C LEU A 234 -27.32 -18.59 11.67
N LEU A 235 -27.49 -18.96 12.94
CA LEU A 235 -26.50 -19.74 13.69
C LEU A 235 -26.40 -21.19 13.19
N ASN A 236 -27.51 -21.81 12.77
CA ASN A 236 -27.53 -23.13 12.16
C ASN A 236 -26.77 -23.20 10.82
N PHE A 237 -26.49 -22.06 10.17
CA PHE A 237 -25.65 -22.00 8.98
C PHE A 237 -24.13 -21.94 9.31
N VAL A 238 -23.75 -21.74 10.57
CA VAL A 238 -22.37 -21.82 11.03
C VAL A 238 -22.08 -23.27 11.37
N GLU A 239 -21.18 -23.95 10.66
CA GLU A 239 -20.85 -25.36 10.92
C GLU A 239 -20.43 -25.55 12.38
N GLU A 240 -20.86 -26.67 12.99
CA GLU A 240 -20.62 -27.01 14.39
C GLU A 240 -19.14 -27.09 14.76
N ASP A 241 -18.25 -27.25 13.80
CA ASP A 241 -16.80 -27.39 14.02
C ASP A 241 -16.05 -26.08 14.30
N ASP A 242 -16.71 -24.90 14.19
CA ASP A 242 -16.08 -23.60 14.45
C ASP A 242 -16.83 -22.78 15.49
N LEU A 243 -16.84 -23.29 16.73
CA LEU A 243 -17.45 -22.65 17.91
C LEU A 243 -17.01 -21.19 18.10
N GLN A 244 -15.75 -20.87 17.79
CA GLN A 244 -15.22 -19.52 17.96
C GLN A 244 -15.79 -18.52 16.92
N SER A 245 -16.08 -18.98 15.72
CA SER A 245 -16.75 -18.17 14.69
C SER A 245 -18.23 -18.03 14.98
N GLN A 246 -18.89 -19.07 15.52
CA GLN A 246 -20.27 -19.01 15.98
C GLN A 246 -20.47 -17.99 17.09
N GLU A 247 -19.61 -18.01 18.09
CA GLU A 247 -19.68 -17.09 19.23
C GLU A 247 -19.45 -15.63 18.79
N LYS A 248 -18.48 -15.38 17.93
CA LYS A 248 -18.24 -14.05 17.34
C LYS A 248 -19.40 -13.55 16.52
N PHE A 249 -20.01 -14.43 15.72
CA PHE A 249 -21.15 -14.11 14.88
C PHE A 249 -22.41 -13.85 15.72
N SER A 250 -22.69 -14.70 16.73
CA SER A 250 -23.78 -14.50 17.69
C SER A 250 -23.64 -13.18 18.44
N ASN A 251 -22.42 -12.89 18.91
CA ASN A 251 -22.12 -11.62 19.60
C ASN A 251 -22.27 -10.40 18.67
N ALA A 252 -21.96 -10.54 17.38
CA ALA A 252 -22.17 -9.49 16.40
C ALA A 252 -23.65 -9.24 16.14
N LEU A 253 -24.44 -10.31 15.93
CA LEU A 253 -25.90 -10.23 15.75
C LEU A 253 -26.62 -9.64 16.98
N ASN A 254 -26.19 -10.00 18.18
CA ASN A 254 -26.76 -9.48 19.42
C ASN A 254 -26.55 -7.98 19.63
N ARG A 255 -25.49 -7.42 19.02
CA ARG A 255 -25.19 -5.99 19.04
C ARG A 255 -25.90 -5.20 17.95
N MET A 256 -26.50 -5.88 16.99
CA MET A 256 -27.22 -5.22 15.91
C MET A 256 -28.65 -4.87 16.33
N ASP A 257 -29.03 -3.66 15.97
CA ASP A 257 -30.42 -3.25 15.98
C ASP A 257 -31.21 -4.07 14.92
N THR A 258 -32.48 -4.39 15.22
CA THR A 258 -33.34 -5.20 14.36
C THR A 258 -33.53 -4.56 12.99
N GLU A 259 -33.66 -3.23 12.92
CA GLU A 259 -33.74 -2.49 11.67
C GLU A 259 -32.50 -2.66 10.80
N LYS A 260 -31.30 -2.64 11.41
CA LYS A 260 -30.04 -2.88 10.70
C LYS A 260 -29.93 -4.31 10.17
N VAL A 261 -30.39 -5.32 10.93
CA VAL A 261 -30.42 -6.72 10.46
C VAL A 261 -31.32 -6.86 9.24
N ILE A 262 -32.50 -6.24 9.25
CA ILE A 262 -33.46 -6.27 8.14
C ILE A 262 -32.88 -5.52 6.93
N GLN A 263 -32.25 -4.37 7.14
CA GLN A 263 -31.62 -3.64 6.05
C GLN A 263 -30.49 -4.44 5.41
N VAL A 264 -29.70 -5.16 6.21
CA VAL A 264 -28.66 -6.06 5.72
C VAL A 264 -29.24 -7.20 4.90
N LEU A 265 -30.33 -7.81 5.36
CA LEU A 265 -30.99 -8.90 4.63
C LEU A 265 -31.63 -8.41 3.33
N LYS A 266 -32.28 -7.24 3.32
CA LYS A 266 -32.78 -6.59 2.10
C LYS A 266 -31.66 -6.30 1.11
N THR A 267 -30.54 -5.74 1.58
CA THR A 267 -29.35 -5.47 0.75
C THR A 267 -28.75 -6.74 0.19
N LEU A 268 -28.71 -7.84 0.98
CA LEU A 268 -28.27 -9.15 0.52
C LEU A 268 -29.18 -9.71 -0.58
N ASN A 269 -30.49 -9.57 -0.45
CA ASN A 269 -31.47 -10.02 -1.43
C ASN A 269 -31.38 -9.21 -2.75
N GLU A 270 -31.18 -7.92 -2.66
CA GLU A 270 -30.98 -7.04 -3.83
C GLU A 270 -29.67 -7.31 -4.57
N GLN A 271 -28.60 -7.62 -3.85
CA GLN A 271 -27.28 -7.96 -4.44
C GLN A 271 -27.30 -9.28 -5.23
N GLN A 272 -28.25 -10.19 -4.98
CA GLN A 272 -28.41 -11.42 -5.76
C GLN A 272 -28.98 -11.19 -7.16
N LYS A 273 -29.71 -10.08 -7.38
CA LYS A 273 -30.13 -9.72 -8.72
C LYS A 273 -28.89 -9.37 -9.53
N LYS A 274 -28.46 -10.28 -10.44
CA LYS A 274 -27.32 -10.07 -11.33
C LYS A 274 -27.52 -8.76 -12.10
N LYS A 275 -26.94 -7.67 -11.62
CA LYS A 275 -26.88 -6.42 -12.36
C LYS A 275 -26.00 -6.64 -13.59
N ARG A 276 -26.48 -6.32 -14.78
CA ARG A 276 -25.64 -6.27 -16.00
C ARG A 276 -24.73 -5.04 -15.90
N GLY A 277 -23.45 -5.23 -16.21
CA GLY A 277 -22.46 -4.14 -16.23
C GLY A 277 -21.52 -4.11 -15.03
N ILE A 278 -21.03 -2.93 -14.67
CA ILE A 278 -20.06 -2.72 -13.60
C ILE A 278 -20.69 -3.03 -12.25
N SER A 279 -20.04 -3.91 -11.49
CA SER A 279 -20.47 -4.32 -10.16
C SER A 279 -20.10 -3.28 -9.10
N ASN A 280 -20.98 -3.05 -8.14
CA ASN A 280 -20.70 -2.25 -6.93
C ASN A 280 -19.59 -2.88 -6.04
N GLN A 281 -19.11 -4.07 -6.36
CA GLN A 281 -18.00 -4.74 -5.68
C GLN A 281 -16.66 -4.55 -6.42
N GLN A 282 -16.52 -3.49 -7.19
CA GLN A 282 -15.29 -3.12 -7.88
C GLN A 282 -14.90 -1.69 -7.53
N VAL A 283 -13.60 -1.48 -7.29
CA VAL A 283 -13.03 -0.15 -7.11
C VAL A 283 -12.71 0.43 -8.49
N CYS A 284 -13.23 1.58 -8.77
CA CYS A 284 -12.92 2.35 -9.96
C CYS A 284 -11.59 3.10 -9.76
N CYS A 285 -10.63 2.84 -10.62
CA CYS A 285 -9.37 3.55 -10.73
C CYS A 285 -9.37 4.36 -12.01
N LEU A 286 -9.46 5.68 -11.88
CA LEU A 286 -9.38 6.58 -13.02
C LEU A 286 -7.93 6.69 -13.49
N SER A 287 -7.70 6.52 -14.76
CA SER A 287 -6.39 6.60 -15.38
C SER A 287 -6.40 7.53 -16.60
N CYS A 288 -5.27 8.16 -16.85
CA CYS A 288 -5.07 8.98 -18.05
C CYS A 288 -3.61 8.88 -18.52
N VAL A 289 -3.41 8.79 -19.82
CA VAL A 289 -2.09 8.65 -20.44
C VAL A 289 -2.00 9.62 -21.61
N ASP A 290 -0.93 10.41 -21.65
CA ASP A 290 -0.63 11.23 -22.83
C ASP A 290 -0.16 10.33 -23.99
N ARG A 291 -0.40 10.77 -25.24
CA ARG A 291 0.01 10.04 -26.44
C ARG A 291 1.52 9.79 -26.46
N ASP A 292 2.31 10.72 -25.94
CA ASP A 292 3.76 10.59 -25.82
C ASP A 292 4.16 9.67 -24.65
N LYS A 293 3.20 9.12 -23.89
CA LYS A 293 3.34 8.19 -22.75
C LYS A 293 4.16 8.75 -21.57
N LYS A 294 4.49 10.02 -21.56
CA LYS A 294 5.28 10.64 -20.47
C LYS A 294 4.43 11.09 -19.28
N PRO A 295 3.41 11.94 -19.49
CA PRO A 295 2.42 12.22 -18.45
C PRO A 295 1.54 10.99 -18.19
N LEU A 296 1.44 10.62 -16.93
CA LEU A 296 0.62 9.51 -16.43
C LEU A 296 -0.25 9.97 -15.26
N PHE A 297 -1.48 9.51 -15.23
CA PHE A 297 -2.38 9.69 -14.10
C PHE A 297 -2.99 8.34 -13.69
N LEU A 298 -3.08 8.07 -12.39
CA LEU A 298 -3.70 6.86 -11.87
C LEU A 298 -4.14 7.10 -10.42
N GLN A 299 -5.45 7.07 -10.18
CA GLN A 299 -6.02 7.30 -8.85
C GLN A 299 -7.26 6.45 -8.60
N THR A 300 -7.40 5.91 -7.40
CA THR A 300 -8.66 5.31 -6.93
C THR A 300 -9.67 6.41 -6.64
N VAL A 301 -10.88 6.32 -7.19
CA VAL A 301 -11.87 7.38 -7.09
C VAL A 301 -13.17 6.98 -6.38
N CYS A 302 -13.74 5.82 -6.71
CA CYS A 302 -14.99 5.37 -6.12
C CYS A 302 -15.14 3.85 -6.16
N VAL A 303 -16.25 3.37 -5.65
CA VAL A 303 -16.73 1.99 -5.84
C VAL A 303 -17.85 2.01 -6.87
N GLY A 304 -17.88 0.98 -7.73
CA GLY A 304 -18.87 0.89 -8.80
C GLY A 304 -18.62 1.90 -9.93
N ARG A 305 -19.70 2.35 -10.56
CA ARG A 305 -19.61 3.19 -11.75
C ARG A 305 -19.17 4.63 -11.42
N ILE A 306 -18.23 5.15 -12.20
CA ILE A 306 -17.74 6.52 -12.05
C ILE A 306 -18.85 7.55 -12.35
N GLN A 307 -18.84 8.66 -11.60
CA GLN A 307 -19.71 9.82 -11.78
C GLN A 307 -18.94 11.03 -12.30
N PRO A 308 -19.58 12.02 -12.94
CA PRO A 308 -18.91 13.22 -13.42
C PRO A 308 -18.11 13.96 -12.34
N THR A 309 -18.61 13.99 -11.10
CA THR A 309 -17.96 14.62 -9.96
C THR A 309 -16.61 13.99 -9.62
N HIS A 310 -16.47 12.66 -9.77
CA HIS A 310 -15.23 11.96 -9.53
C HIS A 310 -14.16 12.35 -10.57
N ILE A 311 -14.54 12.41 -11.85
CA ILE A 311 -13.64 12.82 -12.94
C ILE A 311 -13.23 14.29 -12.74
N GLU A 312 -14.17 15.16 -12.40
CA GLU A 312 -13.93 16.58 -12.18
C GLU A 312 -12.91 16.80 -11.06
N GLN A 313 -13.12 16.18 -9.91
CA GLN A 313 -12.24 16.32 -8.74
C GLN A 313 -10.85 15.73 -8.95
N ALA A 314 -10.77 14.62 -9.69
CA ALA A 314 -9.51 13.88 -9.82
C ALA A 314 -8.65 14.40 -11.00
N LEU A 315 -9.26 14.74 -12.14
CA LEU A 315 -8.49 14.85 -13.39
C LEU A 315 -8.46 16.25 -13.98
N VAL A 316 -9.52 17.08 -13.77
CA VAL A 316 -9.64 18.36 -14.49
C VAL A 316 -8.50 19.33 -14.22
N THR A 317 -7.97 19.35 -13.00
CA THR A 317 -6.84 20.21 -12.62
C THR A 317 -5.54 19.89 -13.34
N HIS A 318 -5.44 18.71 -13.95
CA HIS A 318 -4.27 18.23 -14.69
C HIS A 318 -4.32 18.56 -16.18
N PHE A 319 -5.43 19.12 -16.67
CA PHE A 319 -5.55 19.49 -18.08
C PHE A 319 -5.11 20.93 -18.33
N SER A 320 -4.24 21.12 -19.32
CA SER A 320 -3.94 22.43 -19.87
C SER A 320 -5.03 22.88 -20.87
N LYS A 321 -4.96 24.14 -21.30
CA LYS A 321 -5.89 24.68 -22.30
C LYS A 321 -5.79 23.97 -23.67
N ASP A 322 -4.64 23.38 -23.96
CA ASP A 322 -4.34 22.72 -25.25
C ASP A 322 -4.62 21.21 -25.21
N THR A 323 -5.09 20.68 -24.07
CA THR A 323 -5.36 19.25 -23.91
C THR A 323 -6.60 18.85 -24.70
N VAL A 324 -6.47 17.82 -25.55
CA VAL A 324 -7.61 17.14 -26.17
C VAL A 324 -7.83 15.82 -25.47
N LEU A 325 -8.98 15.67 -24.83
CA LEU A 325 -9.34 14.46 -24.12
C LEU A 325 -9.97 13.43 -25.06
N VAL A 326 -9.41 12.20 -25.04
CA VAL A 326 -9.94 11.05 -25.79
C VAL A 326 -10.46 10.02 -24.81
N THR A 327 -11.72 9.61 -24.95
CA THR A 327 -12.36 8.64 -24.07
C THR A 327 -13.25 7.68 -24.84
N ASP A 328 -13.76 6.66 -24.15
CA ASP A 328 -14.90 5.92 -24.65
C ASP A 328 -16.17 6.78 -24.69
N SER A 329 -17.31 6.19 -25.05
CA SER A 329 -18.60 6.88 -25.11
C SER A 329 -19.26 7.11 -23.75
N HIS A 330 -18.53 6.97 -22.63
CA HIS A 330 -19.13 7.13 -21.30
C HIS A 330 -19.59 8.56 -21.06
N ARG A 331 -20.85 8.68 -20.61
CA ARG A 331 -21.56 9.95 -20.51
C ARG A 331 -20.94 10.94 -19.51
N ALA A 332 -20.28 10.42 -18.47
CA ALA A 332 -19.64 11.24 -17.44
C ALA A 332 -18.57 12.16 -18.00
N TYR A 333 -17.74 11.70 -18.94
CA TYR A 333 -16.72 12.52 -19.58
C TYR A 333 -17.32 13.67 -20.39
N LYS A 334 -18.41 13.40 -21.14
CA LYS A 334 -19.10 14.44 -21.91
C LYS A 334 -19.62 15.55 -21.03
N THR A 335 -20.20 15.21 -19.86
CA THR A 335 -20.69 16.18 -18.89
C THR A 335 -19.56 17.07 -18.37
N VAL A 336 -18.43 16.48 -17.98
CA VAL A 336 -17.26 17.21 -17.46
C VAL A 336 -16.61 18.06 -18.55
N ALA A 337 -16.39 17.50 -19.75
CA ALA A 337 -15.80 18.21 -20.85
C ALA A 337 -16.61 19.44 -21.27
N ASN A 338 -17.94 19.34 -21.34
CA ASN A 338 -18.82 20.47 -21.63
C ASN A 338 -18.75 21.56 -20.56
N LYS A 339 -18.76 21.16 -19.28
CA LYS A 339 -18.71 22.10 -18.13
C LYS A 339 -17.40 22.90 -18.11
N HIS A 340 -16.28 22.24 -18.38
CA HIS A 340 -14.94 22.82 -18.31
C HIS A 340 -14.37 23.26 -19.69
N LYS A 341 -15.19 23.16 -20.76
CA LYS A 341 -14.80 23.51 -22.15
C LYS A 341 -13.55 22.78 -22.63
N ILE A 342 -13.42 21.51 -22.24
CA ILE A 342 -12.30 20.65 -22.65
C ILE A 342 -12.64 20.03 -24.01
N PRO A 343 -11.78 20.16 -25.04
CA PRO A 343 -11.96 19.48 -26.31
C PRO A 343 -12.04 17.97 -26.10
N LEU A 344 -13.18 17.34 -26.46
CA LEU A 344 -13.46 15.94 -26.25
C LEU A 344 -13.61 15.19 -27.57
N LYS A 345 -12.95 14.05 -27.67
CA LYS A 345 -13.11 13.05 -28.73
C LYS A 345 -13.54 11.73 -28.12
N GLN A 346 -14.74 11.27 -28.46
CA GLN A 346 -15.26 9.99 -27.97
C GLN A 346 -15.17 8.91 -29.03
N ILE A 347 -14.67 7.74 -28.63
CA ILE A 347 -14.63 6.54 -29.46
C ILE A 347 -15.97 5.81 -29.27
N PRO A 348 -16.76 5.59 -30.32
CA PRO A 348 -18.02 4.87 -30.22
C PRO A 348 -17.84 3.44 -29.71
N SER A 349 -18.80 2.95 -28.92
CA SER A 349 -18.78 1.57 -28.43
C SER A 349 -18.66 0.57 -29.61
N GLY A 350 -17.82 -0.44 -29.43
CA GLY A 350 -17.53 -1.47 -30.43
C GLY A 350 -16.54 -1.03 -31.54
N LYS A 351 -16.01 0.21 -31.46
CA LYS A 351 -14.93 0.65 -32.36
C LYS A 351 -13.63 0.82 -31.60
N HIS A 352 -12.50 0.52 -32.25
CA HIS A 352 -11.16 0.72 -31.67
C HIS A 352 -10.60 2.11 -31.99
N THR A 353 -11.08 2.73 -33.06
CA THR A 353 -10.61 4.04 -33.53
C THR A 353 -11.78 4.87 -34.06
N SER A 354 -11.64 6.20 -34.04
CA SER A 354 -12.57 7.14 -34.62
C SER A 354 -11.85 8.43 -34.99
N GLY A 355 -11.88 8.82 -36.30
CA GLY A 355 -11.30 10.06 -36.80
C GLY A 355 -9.80 10.24 -36.49
N GLY A 356 -9.00 9.16 -36.53
CA GLY A 356 -7.57 9.16 -36.20
C GLY A 356 -7.24 9.09 -34.71
N TYR A 357 -8.25 9.00 -33.84
CA TYR A 357 -8.10 8.83 -32.38
C TYR A 357 -8.31 7.36 -31.98
N SER A 358 -7.61 6.93 -30.95
CA SER A 358 -7.72 5.56 -30.38
C SER A 358 -7.59 5.60 -28.87
N LEU A 359 -7.91 4.49 -28.21
CA LEU A 359 -7.65 4.23 -26.78
C LEU A 359 -6.55 3.15 -26.60
N GLY A 360 -5.68 3.00 -27.59
CA GLY A 360 -4.68 1.94 -27.58
C GLY A 360 -3.65 2.07 -26.46
N HIS A 361 -3.24 3.29 -26.12
CA HIS A 361 -2.25 3.51 -25.07
C HIS A 361 -2.83 3.25 -23.68
N ILE A 362 -4.04 3.76 -23.41
CA ILE A 362 -4.69 3.54 -22.12
C ILE A 362 -5.05 2.05 -21.91
N ASN A 363 -5.50 1.35 -22.96
CA ASN A 363 -5.76 -0.09 -22.87
C ASN A 363 -4.48 -0.90 -22.59
N GLY A 364 -3.36 -0.55 -23.23
CA GLY A 364 -2.05 -1.14 -22.94
C GLY A 364 -1.62 -0.87 -21.49
N TYR A 365 -1.89 0.33 -20.99
CA TYR A 365 -1.61 0.69 -19.59
C TYR A 365 -2.45 -0.12 -18.62
N HIS A 366 -3.75 -0.34 -18.90
CA HIS A 366 -4.61 -1.21 -18.10
C HIS A 366 -4.17 -2.67 -18.09
N HIS A 367 -3.65 -3.16 -19.23
CA HIS A 367 -3.07 -4.50 -19.29
C HIS A 367 -1.85 -4.61 -18.36
N ASN A 368 -0.94 -3.65 -18.42
CA ASN A 368 0.22 -3.61 -17.53
C ASN A 368 -0.17 -3.53 -16.05
N ILE A 369 -1.21 -2.75 -15.69
CA ILE A 369 -1.76 -2.72 -14.32
C ILE A 369 -2.24 -4.12 -13.91
N SER A 370 -2.95 -4.80 -14.78
CA SER A 370 -3.50 -6.14 -14.51
C SER A 370 -2.40 -7.15 -14.24
N ASP A 371 -1.37 -7.18 -15.07
CA ASP A 371 -0.21 -8.06 -14.92
C ASP A 371 0.55 -7.77 -13.63
N PHE A 372 0.79 -6.48 -13.34
CA PHE A 372 1.42 -6.07 -12.09
C PHE A 372 0.60 -6.50 -10.86
N MET A 373 -0.71 -6.26 -10.86
CA MET A 373 -1.59 -6.61 -9.73
C MET A 373 -1.73 -8.12 -9.54
N TYR A 374 -1.61 -8.90 -10.63
CA TYR A 374 -1.63 -10.37 -10.57
C TYR A 374 -0.49 -10.93 -9.72
N LEU A 375 0.71 -10.32 -9.73
CA LEU A 375 1.87 -10.73 -8.93
C LEU A 375 1.59 -10.75 -7.41
N TYR A 376 0.64 -9.96 -6.94
CA TYR A 376 0.32 -9.83 -5.52
C TYR A 376 -0.84 -10.70 -5.04
N HIS A 377 -1.47 -11.48 -5.94
CA HIS A 377 -2.57 -12.40 -5.62
C HIS A 377 -3.70 -11.77 -4.80
N GLY A 378 -4.05 -10.55 -5.13
CA GLY A 378 -5.08 -9.75 -4.48
C GLY A 378 -4.55 -8.86 -3.35
N VAL A 379 -4.83 -7.58 -3.50
CA VAL A 379 -4.48 -6.51 -2.56
C VAL A 379 -5.75 -6.09 -1.80
N SER A 380 -5.64 -5.79 -0.50
CA SER A 380 -6.73 -5.15 0.23
C SER A 380 -7.00 -3.76 -0.35
N SER A 381 -8.26 -3.43 -0.59
CA SER A 381 -8.67 -2.15 -1.16
C SER A 381 -8.17 -0.94 -0.35
N LYS A 382 -7.98 -1.10 0.95
CA LYS A 382 -7.36 -0.13 1.85
C LYS A 382 -5.93 0.28 1.44
N PHE A 383 -5.20 -0.62 0.77
CA PHE A 383 -3.83 -0.40 0.31
C PHE A 383 -3.71 -0.34 -1.21
N LEU A 384 -4.83 -0.31 -1.93
CA LEU A 384 -4.83 -0.32 -3.39
C LEU A 384 -4.05 0.87 -3.96
N ASP A 385 -4.27 2.07 -3.43
CA ASP A 385 -3.54 3.30 -3.77
C ASP A 385 -2.02 3.15 -3.61
N TYR A 386 -1.56 2.42 -2.59
CA TYR A 386 -0.14 2.16 -2.36
C TYR A 386 0.48 1.29 -3.46
N TYR A 387 -0.22 0.25 -3.90
CA TYR A 387 0.26 -0.61 -4.97
C TYR A 387 0.15 0.07 -6.34
N LEU A 388 -0.87 0.88 -6.56
CA LEU A 388 -0.97 1.71 -7.77
C LEU A 388 0.15 2.75 -7.82
N ALA A 389 0.55 3.33 -6.69
CA ALA A 389 1.70 4.22 -6.63
C ALA A 389 3.03 3.51 -6.92
N LEU A 390 3.17 2.25 -6.49
CA LEU A 390 4.33 1.44 -6.85
C LEU A 390 4.35 1.12 -8.34
N PHE A 391 3.21 0.76 -8.91
CA PHE A 391 3.06 0.55 -10.35
C PHE A 391 3.39 1.82 -11.15
N TYR A 392 2.81 2.97 -10.75
CA TYR A 392 3.08 4.27 -11.36
C TYR A 392 4.59 4.59 -11.36
N TRP A 393 5.27 4.33 -10.26
CA TRP A 393 6.72 4.52 -10.16
C TRP A 393 7.48 3.66 -11.18
N ILE A 394 7.13 2.39 -11.29
CA ILE A 394 7.76 1.45 -12.22
C ILE A 394 7.57 1.91 -13.67
N GLU A 395 6.34 2.24 -14.07
CA GLU A 395 6.04 2.72 -15.42
C GLU A 395 6.76 4.04 -15.74
N LYS A 396 6.78 4.98 -14.79
CA LYS A 396 7.46 6.27 -14.97
C LYS A 396 8.98 6.13 -15.13
N ASN A 397 9.57 5.12 -14.56
CA ASN A 397 11.01 4.87 -14.54
C ASN A 397 11.42 3.59 -15.31
N LYS A 398 10.59 3.09 -16.21
CA LYS A 398 10.85 1.83 -16.93
C LYS A 398 12.13 1.81 -17.75
N ASP A 399 12.66 2.96 -18.11
CA ASP A 399 13.92 3.12 -18.84
C ASP A 399 15.15 2.91 -17.92
N LYS A 400 14.95 2.87 -16.60
CA LYS A 400 16.01 2.64 -15.59
C LYS A 400 16.02 1.18 -15.14
N SER A 401 17.21 0.67 -14.83
CA SER A 401 17.31 -0.64 -14.17
C SER A 401 16.62 -0.64 -12.81
N TYR A 402 16.14 -1.81 -12.34
CA TYR A 402 15.57 -1.92 -10.99
C TYR A 402 16.55 -1.54 -9.86
N LEU A 403 17.85 -1.65 -10.11
CA LEU A 403 18.87 -1.23 -9.16
C LEU A 403 18.93 0.31 -9.08
N ASP A 404 18.92 1.01 -10.22
CA ASP A 404 18.93 2.47 -10.26
C ASP A 404 17.64 3.03 -9.65
N GLN A 405 16.49 2.43 -9.97
CA GLN A 405 15.22 2.77 -9.32
C GLN A 405 15.29 2.55 -7.79
N ALA A 406 15.96 1.50 -7.33
CA ALA A 406 16.14 1.25 -5.89
C ALA A 406 17.01 2.32 -5.22
N TYR A 407 18.04 2.84 -5.90
CA TYR A 407 18.82 3.98 -5.41
C TYR A 407 17.99 5.27 -5.35
N ASP A 408 17.16 5.52 -6.35
CA ASP A 408 16.25 6.66 -6.35
C ASP A 408 15.28 6.57 -5.17
N ILE A 409 14.65 5.41 -4.97
CA ILE A 409 13.71 5.19 -3.85
C ILE A 409 14.41 5.31 -2.50
N ILE A 410 15.63 4.79 -2.32
CA ILE A 410 16.33 4.90 -1.03
C ILE A 410 16.68 6.36 -0.74
N THR A 411 16.95 7.16 -1.76
CA THR A 411 17.15 8.60 -1.64
C THR A 411 15.86 9.30 -1.21
N LEU A 412 14.72 8.95 -1.81
CA LEU A 412 13.40 9.44 -1.39
C LEU A 412 13.07 9.05 0.05
N LEU A 413 13.36 7.82 0.44
CA LEU A 413 13.20 7.35 1.82
C LEU A 413 14.10 8.10 2.81
N SER A 414 15.28 8.58 2.37
CA SER A 414 16.16 9.43 3.15
C SER A 414 15.58 10.84 3.35
N ASN A 415 14.78 11.31 2.39
CA ASN A 415 14.15 12.62 2.41
C ASN A 415 12.91 12.71 3.31
N GLN A 416 12.43 11.61 3.87
CA GLN A 416 11.32 11.63 4.82
C GLN A 416 11.74 12.22 6.16
N THR A 417 10.95 13.18 6.66
CA THR A 417 11.21 13.85 7.95
C THR A 417 10.78 13.02 9.15
N LYS A 418 9.82 12.11 8.97
CA LYS A 418 9.27 11.28 10.05
C LYS A 418 9.15 9.83 9.60
N LYS A 419 9.54 8.92 10.49
CA LYS A 419 9.28 7.48 10.31
C LYS A 419 7.78 7.24 10.33
N ILE A 420 7.26 6.51 9.33
CA ILE A 420 5.85 6.09 9.30
C ILE A 420 5.68 4.95 10.32
N PRO A 421 4.97 5.14 11.44
CA PRO A 421 4.75 4.10 12.44
C PRO A 421 3.80 3.02 11.91
N LEU A 422 3.91 1.79 12.45
CA LEU A 422 3.06 0.66 12.04
C LEU A 422 1.57 0.89 12.31
N ALA A 423 1.24 1.63 13.38
CA ALA A 423 -0.13 2.00 13.70
C ALA A 423 -0.83 2.71 12.53
N LYS A 424 -0.13 3.61 11.82
CA LYS A 424 -0.69 4.30 10.64
C LYS A 424 -1.16 3.36 9.52
N PHE A 425 -0.60 2.16 9.42
CA PHE A 425 -1.07 1.19 8.43
C PHE A 425 -2.30 0.42 8.90
N LYS A 426 -2.46 0.20 10.22
CA LYS A 426 -3.67 -0.39 10.78
C LYS A 426 -4.87 0.54 10.63
N ASP A 427 -4.65 1.83 10.90
CA ASP A 427 -5.70 2.86 10.93
C ASP A 427 -5.77 3.65 9.62
N LYS A 428 -5.08 3.19 8.55
CA LYS A 428 -5.15 3.84 7.23
C LYS A 428 -6.61 3.84 6.74
N PRO A 429 -7.20 5.00 6.46
CA PRO A 429 -8.53 5.05 5.88
C PRO A 429 -8.51 4.51 4.43
N ILE A 430 -9.66 4.11 3.94
CA ILE A 430 -9.88 3.84 2.52
C ILE A 430 -9.83 5.18 1.78
N SER A 431 -9.12 5.24 0.66
CA SER A 431 -8.79 6.48 -0.05
C SER A 431 -9.82 6.90 -1.10
N PHE A 432 -10.92 6.16 -1.24
CA PHE A 432 -11.95 6.40 -2.24
C PHE A 432 -13.35 6.36 -1.62
N ASP A 433 -14.36 6.90 -2.34
CA ASP A 433 -15.73 6.95 -1.88
C ASP A 433 -16.39 5.56 -1.88
N LEU A 434 -16.98 5.19 -0.75
CA LEU A 434 -17.68 3.92 -0.54
C LEU A 434 -19.22 4.04 -0.76
N LYS A 435 -19.74 5.22 -1.04
CA LYS A 435 -21.20 5.43 -1.18
C LYS A 435 -21.83 4.52 -2.24
N GLY A 436 -21.14 4.29 -3.34
CA GLY A 436 -21.60 3.36 -4.38
C GLY A 436 -21.75 1.89 -3.96
N LEU A 437 -21.37 1.52 -2.74
CA LEU A 437 -21.65 0.17 -2.19
C LEU A 437 -23.10 0.00 -1.75
N LEU A 438 -23.73 1.10 -1.38
CA LEU A 438 -25.09 1.13 -0.79
C LEU A 438 -26.17 1.43 -1.85
N ASP A 439 -25.75 1.85 -3.05
CA ASP A 439 -26.60 2.09 -4.22
C ASP A 439 -26.72 0.79 -5.05
#